data_09460aee7fb107a309858ceecb6cb841
#
_entry.id   09460aee7fb107a309858ceecb6cb841
#
_cell.length_a   1.000
_cell.length_b   1.000
_cell.length_c   1.000
_cell.angle_alpha   90.00
_cell.angle_beta   90.00
_cell.angle_gamma   90.00
#
_symmetry.space_group_name_H-M   'P 1'
#
loop_
_entity.id
_entity.type
_entity.pdbx_description
1 polymer ?
#
loop_
_entity_poly.entity_id
_entity_poly.type
_entity_poly.pdbx_seq_one_letter_code
_entity_poly.pdbx_strand_id
1 'polypeptide(L)'
;MNFFTMHKYQSLEENLLYDAKVLYSLLDDNKQKHLDELFSEFAQSQGIELNVNIERILFLSLSFLYSTGLITSDSNMIKRVKK
;
A
#
# COMPACT_ATOMS: atom_id res chain seq x y z
N MET A 1 -2.53 -8.87 20.87
CA MET A 1 -1.68 -9.29 19.77
C MET A 1 -1.43 -8.13 18.87
N ASN A 2 -0.26 -7.97 18.52
CA ASN A 2 -0.04 -6.86 17.65
C ASN A 2 0.04 -7.34 16.21
N PHE A 3 -0.20 -6.42 15.35
CA PHE A 3 -0.24 -6.61 13.92
C PHE A 3 1.04 -7.26 13.39
N PHE A 4 2.17 -6.89 13.96
CA PHE A 4 3.45 -7.38 13.48
C PHE A 4 3.66 -8.85 13.77
N THR A 5 2.92 -9.42 14.72
CA THR A 5 3.02 -10.83 15.03
C THR A 5 2.59 -11.66 13.83
N MET A 6 1.59 -11.21 13.09
CA MET A 6 1.18 -11.89 11.88
C MET A 6 2.28 -11.89 10.84
N HIS A 7 2.87 -10.72 10.63
CA HIS A 7 3.88 -10.57 9.60
C HIS A 7 5.15 -11.31 9.92
N LYS A 8 5.37 -11.57 11.18
CA LYS A 8 6.55 -12.27 11.64
C LYS A 8 6.74 -13.63 11.01
N TYR A 9 5.65 -14.29 10.67
CA TYR A 9 5.68 -15.64 10.14
C TYR A 9 5.47 -15.71 8.64
N GLN A 10 5.45 -14.57 7.99
CA GLN A 10 5.27 -14.49 6.55
C GLN A 10 6.58 -14.11 5.88
N SER A 11 6.77 -14.55 4.65
CA SER A 11 7.91 -14.12 3.88
C SER A 11 7.75 -12.64 3.51
N LEU A 12 8.84 -12.02 3.12
CA LEU A 12 8.79 -10.63 2.65
C LEU A 12 7.83 -10.50 1.47
N GLU A 13 7.86 -11.48 0.57
CA GLU A 13 6.98 -11.45 -0.60
C GLU A 13 5.52 -11.51 -0.21
N GLU A 14 5.19 -12.35 0.76
CA GLU A 14 3.81 -12.45 1.23
C GLU A 14 3.34 -11.17 1.88
N ASN A 15 4.21 -10.53 2.67
CA ASN A 15 3.88 -9.25 3.29
C ASN A 15 3.66 -8.18 2.24
N LEU A 16 4.50 -8.17 1.22
CA LEU A 16 4.42 -7.18 0.16
C LEU A 16 3.13 -7.35 -0.62
N LEU A 17 2.76 -8.57 -0.94
CA LEU A 17 1.53 -8.84 -1.67
C LEU A 17 0.29 -8.48 -0.84
N TYR A 18 0.32 -8.78 0.45
CA TYR A 18 -0.78 -8.42 1.33
C TYR A 18 -0.94 -6.90 1.38
N ASP A 19 0.16 -6.19 1.59
CA ASP A 19 0.12 -4.74 1.67
C ASP A 19 -0.32 -4.12 0.35
N ALA A 20 0.15 -4.69 -0.76
CA ALA A 20 -0.27 -4.21 -2.07
C ALA A 20 -1.78 -4.37 -2.26
N LYS A 21 -2.33 -5.49 -1.82
CA LYS A 21 -3.75 -5.74 -1.92
C LYS A 21 -4.55 -4.73 -1.10
N VAL A 22 -4.10 -4.44 0.12
CA VAL A 22 -4.76 -3.47 0.97
C VAL A 22 -4.69 -2.07 0.35
N LEU A 23 -3.50 -1.68 -0.11
CA LEU A 23 -3.35 -0.36 -0.75
C LEU A 23 -4.25 -0.23 -1.96
N TYR A 24 -4.31 -1.27 -2.78
CA TYR A 24 -5.15 -1.23 -3.96
C TYR A 24 -6.63 -1.08 -3.58
N SER A 25 -7.05 -1.75 -2.51
CA SER A 25 -8.44 -1.67 -2.06
C SER A 25 -8.81 -0.30 -1.52
N LEU A 26 -7.82 0.47 -1.06
CA LEU A 26 -8.06 1.82 -0.54
C LEU A 26 -8.17 2.85 -1.65
N LEU A 27 -7.79 2.51 -2.87
CA LEU A 27 -7.88 3.43 -4.00
C LEU A 27 -9.27 3.38 -4.62
N ASP A 28 -9.71 4.52 -5.10
CA ASP A 28 -11.00 4.66 -5.78
C ASP A 28 -10.76 4.64 -7.28
N ASP A 29 -11.63 3.98 -8.02
CA ASP A 29 -11.52 3.90 -9.47
C ASP A 29 -11.60 5.27 -10.15
N ASN A 30 -12.29 6.21 -9.53
CA ASN A 30 -12.60 7.47 -10.16
C ASN A 30 -11.82 8.65 -9.62
N LYS A 31 -10.98 8.45 -8.61
CA LYS A 31 -10.29 9.55 -7.97
C LYS A 31 -8.84 9.22 -7.73
N GLN A 32 -8.02 10.25 -7.90
CA GLN A 32 -6.63 10.17 -7.48
C GLN A 32 -6.56 10.36 -5.97
N LYS A 33 -5.55 9.76 -5.38
CA LYS A 33 -5.31 9.91 -3.95
C LYS A 33 -3.85 10.27 -3.74
N HIS A 34 -3.61 11.24 -2.89
CA HIS A 34 -2.24 11.64 -2.60
C HIS A 34 -1.54 10.51 -1.84
N LEU A 35 -0.25 10.35 -2.11
CA LEU A 35 0.56 9.30 -1.50
C LEU A 35 0.45 9.33 0.03
N ASP A 36 0.58 10.51 0.62
CA ASP A 36 0.51 10.66 2.07
C ASP A 36 -0.83 10.23 2.63
N GLU A 37 -1.89 10.57 1.91
CA GLU A 37 -3.23 10.19 2.32
C GLU A 37 -3.40 8.68 2.26
N LEU A 38 -2.91 8.06 1.21
CA LEU A 38 -3.01 6.62 1.06
C LEU A 38 -2.27 5.90 2.18
N PHE A 39 -1.08 6.36 2.50
CA PHE A 39 -0.30 5.74 3.58
C PHE A 39 -0.97 5.93 4.93
N SER A 40 -1.55 7.11 5.18
CA SER A 40 -2.29 7.36 6.41
C SER A 40 -3.50 6.44 6.53
N GLU A 41 -4.22 6.26 5.44
CA GLU A 41 -5.38 5.37 5.44
C GLU A 41 -4.97 3.93 5.66
N PHE A 42 -3.84 3.54 5.07
CA PHE A 42 -3.31 2.20 5.32
C PHE A 42 -3.04 2.00 6.82
N ALA A 43 -2.34 2.95 7.42
CA ALA A 43 -2.00 2.84 8.83
C ALA A 43 -3.26 2.76 9.70
N GLN A 44 -4.26 3.57 9.38
CA GLN A 44 -5.51 3.54 10.10
C GLN A 44 -6.22 2.19 9.95
N SER A 45 -6.25 1.66 8.75
CA SER A 45 -6.95 0.41 8.49
C SER A 45 -6.29 -0.77 9.19
N GLN A 46 -4.98 -0.69 9.40
CA GLN A 46 -4.23 -1.77 10.04
C GLN A 46 -4.01 -1.53 11.54
N GLY A 47 -4.41 -0.37 12.04
CA GLY A 47 -4.25 -0.05 13.45
C GLY A 47 -2.80 0.11 13.87
N ILE A 48 -1.97 0.64 13.00
CA ILE A 48 -0.54 0.81 13.26
C ILE A 48 -0.14 2.25 13.02
N GLU A 49 1.06 2.59 13.51
CA GLU A 49 1.64 3.89 13.23
C GLU A 49 2.65 3.76 12.11
N LEU A 50 2.71 4.76 11.26
CA LEU A 50 3.70 4.77 10.19
C LEU A 50 5.09 5.00 10.77
N ASN A 51 6.06 4.31 10.20
CA ASN A 51 7.46 4.55 10.50
C ASN A 51 8.26 4.25 9.23
N VAL A 52 9.55 4.48 9.28
CA VAL A 52 10.41 4.36 8.10
C VAL A 52 10.34 2.95 7.51
N ASN A 53 10.33 1.94 8.36
CA ASN A 53 10.30 0.55 7.88
C ASN A 53 8.98 0.23 7.20
N ILE A 54 7.89 0.66 7.79
CA ILE A 54 6.55 0.45 7.20
C ILE A 54 6.46 1.18 5.88
N GLU A 55 6.90 2.44 5.85
CA GLU A 55 6.82 3.22 4.62
C GLU A 55 7.64 2.60 3.50
N ARG A 56 8.80 2.03 3.83
CA ARG A 56 9.63 1.37 2.84
C ARG A 56 8.88 0.20 2.20
N ILE A 57 8.21 -0.60 3.00
CA ILE A 57 7.44 -1.73 2.49
C ILE A 57 6.26 -1.23 1.65
N LEU A 58 5.63 -0.14 2.08
CA LEU A 58 4.53 0.42 1.30
C LEU A 58 5.00 0.95 -0.05
N PHE A 59 6.16 1.58 -0.10
CA PHE A 59 6.73 2.01 -1.38
C PHE A 59 7.02 0.82 -2.29
N LEU A 60 7.54 -0.27 -1.73
CA LEU A 60 7.78 -1.46 -2.52
C LEU A 60 6.48 -2.06 -3.03
N SER A 61 5.45 -2.04 -2.20
CA SER A 61 4.13 -2.54 -2.58
C SER A 61 3.52 -1.71 -3.71
N LEU A 62 3.66 -0.39 -3.63
CA LEU A 62 3.21 0.49 -4.71
C LEU A 62 4.00 0.23 -5.98
N SER A 63 5.31 0.05 -5.87
CA SER A 63 6.14 -0.25 -7.03
C SER A 63 5.69 -1.54 -7.71
N PHE A 64 5.33 -2.53 -6.91
CA PHE A 64 4.79 -3.78 -7.43
C PHE A 64 3.49 -3.53 -8.20
N LEU A 65 2.56 -2.80 -7.61
CA LEU A 65 1.30 -2.49 -8.27
C LEU A 65 1.52 -1.71 -9.56
N TYR A 66 2.44 -0.76 -9.53
CA TYR A 66 2.76 0.04 -10.69
C TYR A 66 3.35 -0.83 -11.81
N SER A 67 4.26 -1.72 -11.45
CA SER A 67 4.92 -2.57 -12.45
C SER A 67 3.96 -3.57 -13.09
N THR A 68 2.90 -3.95 -12.37
CA THR A 68 1.88 -4.84 -12.93
C THR A 68 0.84 -4.10 -13.77
N GLY A 69 0.90 -2.77 -13.79
CA GLY A 69 -0.06 -1.96 -14.54
C GLY A 69 -1.38 -1.75 -13.84
N LEU A 70 -1.47 -2.07 -12.56
CA LEU A 70 -2.72 -1.92 -11.81
C LEU A 70 -2.95 -0.50 -11.32
N ILE A 71 -1.88 0.26 -11.15
CA ILE A 71 -1.99 1.65 -10.73
C ILE A 71 -1.09 2.51 -11.60
N THR A 72 -1.36 3.81 -11.57
CA THR A 72 -0.49 4.80 -12.19
C THR A 72 -0.27 5.91 -11.17
N SER A 73 0.82 6.64 -11.34
CA SER A 73 1.12 7.76 -10.46
C SER A 73 1.56 8.95 -11.27
N ASP A 74 1.23 10.12 -10.74
CA ASP A 74 1.59 11.39 -11.38
C ASP A 74 1.77 12.40 -10.26
N SER A 75 3.02 12.83 -10.04
CA SER A 75 3.35 13.84 -9.03
C SER A 75 2.77 13.49 -7.66
N ASN A 76 3.03 12.27 -7.20
CA ASN A 76 2.57 11.76 -5.89
C ASN A 76 1.07 11.52 -5.78
N MET A 77 0.36 11.62 -6.90
CA MET A 77 -1.05 11.25 -6.95
C MET A 77 -1.15 9.85 -7.53
N ILE A 78 -1.85 9.00 -6.83
CA ILE A 78 -1.96 7.58 -7.15
C ILE A 78 -3.39 7.27 -7.55
N LYS A 79 -3.57 6.48 -8.60
CA LYS A 79 -4.92 6.04 -8.94
C LYS A 79 -4.87 4.69 -9.63
N ARG A 80 -5.99 3.98 -9.60
CA ARG A 80 -6.12 2.71 -10.32
C ARG A 80 -6.14 2.96 -11.81
N VAL A 81 -5.57 2.02 -12.55
CA VAL A 81 -5.65 2.05 -14.00
C VAL A 81 -6.98 1.42 -14.38
N LYS A 82 -7.76 2.14 -15.16
CA LYS A 82 -9.01 1.64 -15.67
C LYS A 82 -8.76 0.78 -16.90
N LYS A 83 -9.41 -0.34 -16.93
CA LYS A 83 -9.33 -1.21 -18.09
C LYS A 83 -10.62 -1.23 -18.86
#